data_5473a9bd941db1e0f0819561aa6047ab
#
_entry.id   5473a9bd941db1e0f0819561aa6047ab
#
_cell.length_a   1.000
_cell.length_b   1.000
_cell.length_c   1.000
_cell.angle_alpha   90.00
_cell.angle_beta   90.00
_cell.angle_gamma   90.00
#
_symmetry.space_group_name_H-M   'P 1'
#
loop_
_entity.id
_entity.type
_entity.pdbx_description
1 polymer ?
#
loop_
_entity_poly.entity_id
_entity_poly.type
_entity_poly.pdbx_seq_one_letter_code
_entity_poly.pdbx_strand_id
1 'polypeptide(L)'
;MKIITHENLWWWGKSYTMIADDGKSMIELAIEDDEERNYFGTIQSLLVHESVRQQGRGNVMLMFAEEKAKKLGLKQVVLCARKGTFLIPWYQRNGYKIYDENPEYSKGQTVAMNKYFEDKE
;
A
#
# COMPACT_ATOMS: atom_id res chain seq x y z
N MET A 1 2.33 -8.40 18.12
CA MET A 1 3.27 -8.17 16.99
C MET A 1 3.63 -6.70 16.96
N LYS A 2 4.91 -6.41 16.92
CA LYS A 2 5.42 -5.06 16.88
C LYS A 2 5.87 -4.72 15.45
N ILE A 3 5.58 -3.51 14.99
CA ILE A 3 5.97 -3.05 13.65
C ILE A 3 7.10 -2.04 13.79
N ILE A 4 8.17 -2.28 13.06
CA ILE A 4 9.34 -1.39 12.99
C ILE A 4 9.26 -0.64 11.67
N THR A 5 9.32 0.70 11.74
CA THR A 5 9.21 1.55 10.56
C THR A 5 10.55 2.21 10.25
N HIS A 6 11.01 2.08 9.01
CA HIS A 6 12.20 2.74 8.51
C HIS A 6 11.81 3.76 7.44
N GLU A 7 12.31 4.98 7.59
CA GLU A 7 12.17 5.99 6.55
C GLU A 7 13.39 5.93 5.64
N ASN A 8 13.15 5.87 4.34
CA ASN A 8 14.18 5.83 3.31
C ASN A 8 14.07 7.08 2.45
N LEU A 9 15.18 7.77 2.25
CA LEU A 9 15.25 8.97 1.41
C LEU A 9 15.84 8.63 0.06
N TRP A 10 15.13 9.01 -1.01
CA TRP A 10 15.49 8.72 -2.39
C TRP A 10 15.54 10.03 -3.18
N TRP A 11 16.17 10.01 -4.35
CA TRP A 11 16.20 11.19 -5.22
C TRP A 11 14.80 11.59 -5.74
N TRP A 12 13.88 10.62 -5.81
CA TRP A 12 12.51 10.85 -6.31
C TRP A 12 11.50 11.14 -5.20
N GLY A 13 11.90 11.01 -3.95
CA GLY A 13 10.99 11.18 -2.81
C GLY A 13 11.43 10.33 -1.63
N LYS A 14 10.48 9.73 -0.95
CA LYS A 14 10.78 8.88 0.21
C LYS A 14 9.86 7.67 0.27
N SER A 15 10.29 6.66 1.00
CA SER A 15 9.46 5.50 1.28
C SER A 15 9.56 5.15 2.76
N TYR A 16 8.54 4.45 3.23
CA TYR A 16 8.49 3.92 4.59
C TYR A 16 8.36 2.42 4.49
N THR A 17 9.36 1.71 5.00
CA THR A 17 9.35 0.25 5.06
C THR A 17 8.92 -0.15 6.46
N MET A 18 7.79 -0.83 6.57
CA MET A 18 7.23 -1.30 7.83
C MET A 18 7.36 -2.81 7.90
N ILE A 19 8.08 -3.29 8.90
CA ILE A 19 8.43 -4.72 9.04
C ILE A 19 7.96 -5.20 10.40
N ALA A 20 7.28 -6.36 10.41
CA ALA A 20 6.96 -7.02 11.67
C ALA A 20 8.23 -7.49 12.37
N ASP A 21 8.25 -7.45 13.69
CA ASP A 21 9.43 -7.75 14.49
C ASP A 21 9.93 -9.20 14.35
N ASP A 22 9.07 -10.11 13.90
CA ASP A 22 9.48 -11.49 13.58
C ASP A 22 10.08 -11.63 12.18
N GLY A 23 10.12 -10.53 11.37
CA GLY A 23 10.65 -10.53 10.02
C GLY A 23 9.78 -11.25 8.99
N LYS A 24 8.56 -11.65 9.34
CA LYS A 24 7.73 -12.50 8.47
C LYS A 24 6.68 -11.74 7.67
N SER A 25 6.59 -10.44 7.83
CA SER A 25 5.73 -9.62 6.99
C SER A 25 6.28 -8.22 6.87
N MET A 26 6.01 -7.58 5.73
CA MET A 26 6.43 -6.22 5.48
C MET A 26 5.47 -5.53 4.50
N ILE A 27 5.46 -4.21 4.55
CA ILE A 27 4.77 -3.39 3.55
C ILE A 27 5.60 -2.13 3.30
N GLU A 28 5.56 -1.61 2.08
CA GLU A 28 6.26 -0.38 1.74
C GLU A 28 5.28 0.65 1.19
N LEU A 29 5.37 1.86 1.74
CA LEU A 29 4.61 3.03 1.30
C LEU A 29 5.59 4.03 0.70
N ALA A 30 5.43 4.33 -0.59
CA ALA A 30 6.28 5.28 -1.31
C ALA A 30 5.53 6.58 -1.57
N ILE A 31 6.23 7.70 -1.46
CA ILE A 31 5.67 9.04 -1.69
C ILE A 31 6.63 9.78 -2.61
N GLU A 32 6.17 10.08 -3.83
CA GLU A 32 6.96 10.85 -4.78
C GLU A 32 7.01 12.32 -4.37
N ASP A 33 8.17 12.92 -4.53
CA ASP A 33 8.43 14.30 -4.20
C ASP A 33 8.01 15.20 -5.37
N ASP A 34 6.70 15.25 -5.62
CA ASP A 34 6.08 16.01 -6.71
C ASP A 34 5.01 16.90 -6.10
N GLU A 35 5.19 18.21 -6.23
CA GLU A 35 4.28 19.21 -5.66
C GLU A 35 2.82 19.01 -6.10
N GLU A 36 2.62 18.51 -7.31
CA GLU A 36 1.28 18.25 -7.86
C GLU A 36 0.67 16.94 -7.36
N ARG A 37 1.48 16.03 -6.81
CA ARG A 37 1.07 14.67 -6.43
C ARG A 37 1.30 14.31 -4.98
N ASN A 38 1.68 15.26 -4.15
CA ASN A 38 1.99 15.03 -2.73
C ASN A 38 0.81 14.58 -1.87
N TYR A 39 -0.34 14.37 -2.48
CA TYR A 39 -1.54 14.01 -1.74
C TYR A 39 -1.83 12.51 -1.74
N PHE A 40 -1.00 11.70 -2.38
CA PHE A 40 -1.19 10.24 -2.38
C PHE A 40 0.11 9.49 -2.13
N GLY A 41 -0.02 8.31 -1.54
CA GLY A 41 1.07 7.37 -1.39
C GLY A 41 0.82 6.11 -2.21
N THR A 42 1.88 5.42 -2.60
CA THR A 42 1.79 4.17 -3.36
C THR A 42 2.24 3.02 -2.48
N ILE A 43 1.39 2.00 -2.36
CA ILE A 43 1.79 0.74 -1.74
C ILE A 43 2.53 -0.05 -2.81
N GLN A 44 3.83 -0.26 -2.61
CA GLN A 44 4.68 -0.91 -3.61
C GLN A 44 4.90 -2.39 -3.34
N SER A 45 4.88 -2.78 -2.09
CA SER A 45 5.15 -4.16 -1.70
C SER A 45 4.34 -4.51 -0.48
N LEU A 46 3.75 -5.69 -0.50
CA LEU A 46 3.12 -6.29 0.67
C LEU A 46 3.49 -7.76 0.65
N LEU A 47 4.34 -8.18 1.58
CA LEU A 47 4.84 -9.53 1.66
C LEU A 47 4.48 -10.15 3.00
N VAL A 48 3.92 -11.36 2.96
CA VAL A 48 3.59 -12.13 4.15
C VAL A 48 4.15 -13.52 3.94
N HIS A 49 5.06 -13.93 4.84
CA HIS A 49 5.66 -15.26 4.78
C HIS A 49 4.58 -16.33 4.91
N GLU A 50 4.72 -17.42 4.15
CA GLU A 50 3.69 -18.47 4.11
C GLU A 50 3.40 -19.06 5.49
N SER A 51 4.37 -19.13 6.39
CA SER A 51 4.19 -19.69 7.74
C SER A 51 3.22 -18.88 8.62
N VAL A 52 2.93 -17.63 8.25
CA VAL A 52 2.02 -16.75 9.01
C VAL A 52 0.86 -16.24 8.15
N ARG A 53 0.63 -16.84 6.99
CA ARG A 53 -0.55 -16.53 6.17
C ARG A 53 -1.83 -17.00 6.83
N GLN A 54 -2.96 -16.39 6.44
CA GLN A 54 -4.29 -16.70 6.98
C GLN A 54 -4.44 -16.38 8.47
N GLN A 55 -3.57 -15.51 8.99
CA GLN A 55 -3.61 -15.05 10.38
C GLN A 55 -3.94 -13.55 10.46
N GLY A 56 -4.43 -12.96 9.38
CA GLY A 56 -4.75 -11.53 9.35
C GLY A 56 -3.54 -10.60 9.23
N ARG A 57 -2.34 -11.13 8.96
CA ARG A 57 -1.11 -10.32 8.85
C ARG A 57 -1.18 -9.28 7.74
N GLY A 58 -1.71 -9.66 6.57
CA GLY A 58 -1.85 -8.73 5.46
C GLY A 58 -2.72 -7.53 5.82
N ASN A 59 -3.85 -7.78 6.49
CA ASN A 59 -4.75 -6.72 6.95
C ASN A 59 -4.06 -5.79 7.96
N VAL A 60 -3.28 -6.35 8.88
CA VAL A 60 -2.54 -5.57 9.88
C VAL A 60 -1.51 -4.67 9.18
N MET A 61 -0.73 -5.24 8.26
CA MET A 61 0.30 -4.47 7.55
C MET A 61 -0.32 -3.37 6.71
N LEU A 62 -1.42 -3.66 6.02
CA LEU A 62 -2.14 -2.66 5.23
C LEU A 62 -2.67 -1.53 6.11
N MET A 63 -3.23 -1.86 7.28
CA MET A 63 -3.71 -0.88 8.23
C MET A 63 -2.58 0.05 8.70
N PHE A 64 -1.39 -0.49 8.99
CA PHE A 64 -0.24 0.32 9.40
C PHE A 64 0.19 1.28 8.30
N ALA A 65 0.21 0.83 7.04
CA ALA A 65 0.54 1.69 5.91
C ALA A 65 -0.49 2.81 5.74
N GLU A 66 -1.78 2.48 5.84
CA GLU A 66 -2.86 3.47 5.74
C GLU A 66 -2.80 4.49 6.88
N GLU A 67 -2.54 4.04 8.10
CA GLU A 67 -2.40 4.95 9.24
C GLU A 67 -1.20 5.89 9.07
N LYS A 68 -0.09 5.39 8.53
CA LYS A 68 1.06 6.23 8.23
C LYS A 68 0.72 7.28 7.17
N ALA A 69 0.02 6.87 6.12
CA ALA A 69 -0.42 7.79 5.07
C ALA A 69 -1.31 8.91 5.63
N LYS A 70 -2.25 8.56 6.49
CA LYS A 70 -3.13 9.53 7.15
C LYS A 70 -2.34 10.51 8.01
N LYS A 71 -1.38 10.03 8.78
CA LYS A 71 -0.54 10.89 9.64
C LYS A 71 0.30 11.86 8.83
N LEU A 72 0.68 11.48 7.61
CA LEU A 72 1.43 12.35 6.70
C LEU A 72 0.52 13.34 5.95
N GLY A 73 -0.79 13.28 6.17
CA GLY A 73 -1.74 14.18 5.51
C GLY A 73 -2.13 13.77 4.11
N LEU A 74 -1.79 12.54 3.70
CA LEU A 74 -2.16 12.06 2.37
C LEU A 74 -3.66 11.80 2.29
N LYS A 75 -4.24 12.08 1.11
CA LYS A 75 -5.68 11.92 0.89
C LYS A 75 -6.07 10.53 0.43
N GLN A 76 -5.14 9.79 -0.15
CA GLN A 76 -5.40 8.46 -0.69
C GLN A 76 -4.12 7.64 -0.76
N VAL A 77 -4.30 6.34 -0.89
CA VAL A 77 -3.24 5.42 -1.30
C VAL A 77 -3.66 4.72 -2.59
N VAL A 78 -2.67 4.44 -3.43
CA VAL A 78 -2.85 3.76 -4.70
C VAL A 78 -1.97 2.51 -4.73
N LEU A 79 -2.36 1.54 -5.53
CA LEU A 79 -1.58 0.31 -5.70
C LEU A 79 -1.94 -0.35 -7.02
N CYS A 80 -1.14 -1.33 -7.42
CA CYS A 80 -1.45 -2.20 -8.56
C CYS A 80 -1.63 -3.62 -8.06
N ALA A 81 -2.65 -4.29 -8.56
CA ALA A 81 -2.95 -5.68 -8.23
C ALA A 81 -2.98 -6.52 -9.51
N ARG A 82 -2.38 -7.70 -9.45
CA ARG A 82 -2.27 -8.58 -10.61
C ARG A 82 -3.63 -9.18 -10.95
N LYS A 83 -4.00 -9.12 -12.23
CA LYS A 83 -5.24 -9.71 -12.74
C LYS A 83 -5.27 -11.22 -12.52
N GLY A 84 -6.46 -11.74 -12.26
CA GLY A 84 -6.66 -13.17 -12.08
C GLY A 84 -6.18 -13.73 -10.75
N THR A 85 -5.83 -12.87 -9.78
CA THR A 85 -5.38 -13.30 -8.45
C THR A 85 -6.45 -12.98 -7.40
N PHE A 86 -6.30 -13.57 -6.21
CA PHE A 86 -7.16 -13.27 -5.07
C PHE A 86 -6.95 -11.84 -4.54
N LEU A 87 -5.88 -11.17 -4.97
CA LEU A 87 -5.52 -9.84 -4.47
C LEU A 87 -6.59 -8.79 -4.78
N ILE A 88 -7.17 -8.82 -5.98
CA ILE A 88 -8.18 -7.84 -6.36
C ILE A 88 -9.39 -7.89 -5.42
N PRO A 89 -10.09 -9.03 -5.25
CA PRO A 89 -11.20 -9.08 -4.29
C PRO A 89 -10.76 -8.82 -2.84
N TRP A 90 -9.54 -9.20 -2.48
CA TRP A 90 -9.01 -8.93 -1.14
C TRP A 90 -8.87 -7.44 -0.89
N TYR A 91 -8.28 -6.69 -1.84
CA TYR A 91 -8.19 -5.25 -1.73
C TYR A 91 -9.57 -4.58 -1.74
N GLN A 92 -10.50 -5.09 -2.56
CA GLN A 92 -11.86 -4.55 -2.59
C GLN A 92 -12.55 -4.70 -1.23
N ARG A 93 -12.37 -5.81 -0.54
CA ARG A 93 -12.89 -6.00 0.82
C ARG A 93 -12.25 -5.03 1.83
N ASN A 94 -11.07 -4.54 1.53
CA ASN A 94 -10.36 -3.54 2.36
C ASN A 94 -10.66 -2.10 1.93
N GLY A 95 -11.64 -1.89 1.06
CA GLY A 95 -12.11 -0.56 0.69
C GLY A 95 -11.45 0.04 -0.55
N TYR A 96 -10.65 -0.73 -1.28
CA TYR A 96 -10.02 -0.27 -2.52
C TYR A 96 -10.96 -0.44 -3.69
N LYS A 97 -10.87 0.47 -4.65
CA LYS A 97 -11.65 0.44 -5.88
C LYS A 97 -10.71 0.45 -7.08
N ILE A 98 -11.08 -0.25 -8.14
CA ILE A 98 -10.36 -0.20 -9.40
C ILE A 98 -10.67 1.15 -10.05
N TYR A 99 -9.64 1.95 -10.35
CA TYR A 99 -9.80 3.20 -11.10
C TYR A 99 -9.22 3.12 -12.50
N ASP A 100 -8.40 2.11 -12.79
CA ASP A 100 -7.86 1.86 -14.12
C ASP A 100 -7.71 0.36 -14.32
N GLU A 101 -8.50 -0.19 -15.25
CA GLU A 101 -8.49 -1.63 -15.55
C GLU A 101 -7.31 -2.04 -16.41
N ASN A 102 -6.68 -1.11 -17.12
CA ASN A 102 -5.56 -1.38 -18.03
C ASN A 102 -4.52 -0.27 -17.98
N PRO A 103 -3.79 -0.13 -16.85
CA PRO A 103 -2.72 0.87 -16.79
C PRO A 103 -1.69 0.60 -17.89
N GLU A 104 -1.31 1.67 -18.58
CA GLU A 104 -0.43 1.59 -19.75
C GLU A 104 0.89 0.87 -19.43
N TYR A 105 1.45 1.17 -18.26
CA TYR A 105 2.75 0.61 -17.84
C TYR A 105 2.69 -0.88 -17.51
N SER A 106 1.53 -1.47 -17.32
CA SER A 106 1.41 -2.87 -16.89
C SER A 106 1.26 -3.86 -18.04
N LYS A 107 1.05 -3.36 -19.25
CA LYS A 107 0.82 -4.19 -20.45
C LYS A 107 -0.29 -5.23 -20.26
N GLY A 108 -1.37 -4.82 -19.60
CA GLY A 108 -2.54 -5.67 -19.40
C GLY A 108 -2.44 -6.68 -18.26
N GLN A 109 -1.39 -6.61 -17.44
CA GLN A 109 -1.17 -7.61 -16.37
C GLN A 109 -1.76 -7.22 -15.02
N THR A 110 -1.97 -5.94 -14.77
CA THR A 110 -2.48 -5.46 -13.48
C THR A 110 -3.66 -4.53 -13.68
N VAL A 111 -4.35 -4.28 -12.57
CA VAL A 111 -5.29 -3.15 -12.45
C VAL A 111 -4.72 -2.15 -11.44
N ALA A 112 -5.04 -0.87 -11.61
CA ALA A 112 -4.69 0.13 -10.63
C ALA A 112 -5.89 0.36 -9.71
N MET A 113 -5.62 0.41 -8.41
CA MET A 113 -6.65 0.55 -7.37
C MET A 113 -6.30 1.69 -6.45
N ASN A 114 -7.30 2.30 -5.85
CA ASN A 114 -7.08 3.34 -4.85
C ASN A 114 -8.10 3.26 -3.71
N LYS A 115 -7.74 3.91 -2.61
CA LYS A 115 -8.62 4.09 -1.47
C LYS A 115 -8.45 5.52 -0.98
N TYR A 116 -9.54 6.29 -0.98
CA TYR A 116 -9.56 7.63 -0.41
C TYR A 116 -9.85 7.55 1.08
N PHE A 117 -9.16 8.38 1.85
CA PHE A 117 -9.44 8.51 3.27
C PHE A 117 -10.52 9.56 3.47
N GLU A 118 -11.46 9.28 4.37
CA GLU A 118 -12.48 10.24 4.73
C GLU A 118 -11.87 11.36 5.57
N ASP A 119 -12.23 12.60 5.23
CA ASP A 119 -11.84 13.75 6.04
C ASP A 119 -12.64 13.71 7.34
N LYS A 120 -11.93 13.63 8.45
CA LYS A 120 -12.55 13.80 9.77
C LYS A 120 -12.60 15.28 10.10
N GLU A 121 -13.78 15.81 10.16
CA GLU A 121 -14.00 17.16 10.64
C GLU A 121 -13.91 17.23 12.16
#